data_c180d7f79e9d222240aa3825aa6d145b
#
_entry.id   c180d7f79e9d222240aa3825aa6d145b
#
_cell.length_a   1.000
_cell.length_b   1.000
_cell.length_c   1.000
_cell.angle_alpha   90.00
_cell.angle_beta   90.00
_cell.angle_gamma   90.00
#
_symmetry.space_group_name_H-M   'P 1'
#
loop_
_entity.id
_entity.type
_entity.pdbx_description
1 polymer ?
#
loop_
_entity_poly.entity_id
_entity_poly.type
_entity_poly.pdbx_seq_one_letter_code
_entity_poly.pdbx_strand_id
1 'polypeptide(L)'
;MNKKYDIAVVIGRFEPFHNIHKQLVDKALELGEKVVLLLGTAKVAPDPKNPFTVDFRTAMIQSCYHGEDRKRLNFNGLRDKPYNEALWLAEAQNIIREYQDDIIIEKNIEYTDVTYHAALGQVKVALVGYEKDNTSYYIHKFPQWTLEHFNGNTPEGKVLNATDIRKMYFEDDRYEHLVPPEVGTLLHSFKSTQTYIDLKQEYSFTKQYKADTRFVNAPYDPIFNTTDAVLVCNGHVLLVKRGFNPGRGLWALPGGFLQSDLWILDNAIKELREETKIKVSSERLRNSLKGFHVFEYPYRSFRDVVVMMRLEQDGFQYLHCQIMKISSLKTTLK
;
A
#
# COMPACT_ATOMS: atom_id res chain seq x y z
N MET A 1 33.20 17.04 -0.40
CA MET A 1 32.59 17.96 -1.42
C MET A 1 31.21 18.31 -0.90
N ASN A 2 30.87 19.60 -0.83
CA ASN A 2 29.52 20.00 -0.46
C ASN A 2 28.52 19.52 -1.52
N LYS A 3 27.48 18.85 -1.13
CA LYS A 3 26.40 18.43 -2.00
C LYS A 3 25.57 19.65 -2.44
N LYS A 4 24.83 19.48 -3.55
CA LYS A 4 23.98 20.56 -4.11
C LYS A 4 22.79 20.89 -3.21
N TYR A 5 22.27 19.89 -2.49
CA TYR A 5 21.12 19.98 -1.61
C TYR A 5 21.42 19.42 -0.22
N ASP A 6 20.74 19.95 0.78
CA ASP A 6 20.80 19.43 2.14
C ASP A 6 20.03 18.09 2.22
N ILE A 7 18.89 18.02 1.53
CA ILE A 7 18.04 16.82 1.49
C ILE A 7 17.73 16.47 0.03
N ALA A 8 17.95 15.22 -0.34
CA ALA A 8 17.41 14.63 -1.57
C ALA A 8 16.31 13.62 -1.20
N VAL A 9 15.10 13.86 -1.69
CA VAL A 9 13.91 13.03 -1.43
C VAL A 9 13.69 12.09 -2.59
N VAL A 10 13.42 10.82 -2.30
CA VAL A 10 13.01 9.81 -3.28
C VAL A 10 11.71 9.18 -2.79
N ILE A 11 10.67 9.21 -3.63
CA ILE A 11 9.37 8.60 -3.30
C ILE A 11 9.14 7.38 -4.18
N GLY A 12 8.86 6.23 -3.58
CA GLY A 12 8.60 5.01 -4.35
C GLY A 12 8.11 3.86 -3.48
N ARG A 13 7.55 2.83 -4.11
CA ARG A 13 7.14 1.61 -3.41
C ARG A 13 8.29 0.63 -3.19
N PHE A 14 9.19 0.51 -4.17
CA PHE A 14 10.35 -0.41 -4.13
C PHE A 14 9.94 -1.88 -3.89
N GLU A 15 9.00 -2.36 -4.69
CA GLU A 15 8.37 -3.69 -4.55
C GLU A 15 8.65 -4.63 -5.75
N PRO A 16 9.85 -5.24 -5.87
CA PRO A 16 11.05 -5.06 -5.07
C PRO A 16 11.90 -3.85 -5.50
N PHE A 17 12.97 -3.59 -4.73
CA PHE A 17 14.06 -2.70 -5.14
C PHE A 17 14.83 -3.34 -6.31
N HIS A 18 14.94 -2.64 -7.42
CA HIS A 18 15.55 -3.15 -8.66
C HIS A 18 16.62 -2.19 -9.22
N ASN A 19 17.34 -2.60 -10.25
CA ASN A 19 18.49 -1.88 -10.76
C ASN A 19 18.23 -0.40 -11.11
N ILE A 20 17.06 -0.06 -11.67
CA ILE A 20 16.70 1.35 -11.94
C ILE A 20 16.42 2.12 -10.63
N HIS A 21 15.83 1.47 -9.63
CA HIS A 21 15.68 2.08 -8.31
C HIS A 21 17.04 2.36 -7.67
N LYS A 22 18.01 1.45 -7.85
CA LYS A 22 19.38 1.68 -7.36
C LYS A 22 20.00 2.91 -8.01
N GLN A 23 19.93 3.02 -9.33
CA GLN A 23 20.44 4.20 -10.05
C GLN A 23 19.77 5.51 -9.56
N LEU A 24 18.45 5.48 -9.28
CA LEU A 24 17.73 6.63 -8.74
C LEU A 24 18.24 7.04 -7.36
N VAL A 25 18.48 6.08 -6.46
CA VAL A 25 19.05 6.34 -5.13
C VAL A 25 20.51 6.77 -5.23
N ASP A 26 21.29 6.18 -6.12
CA ASP A 26 22.67 6.62 -6.41
C ASP A 26 22.68 8.10 -6.83
N LYS A 27 21.74 8.50 -7.71
CA LYS A 27 21.59 9.91 -8.11
C LYS A 27 21.21 10.81 -6.93
N ALA A 28 20.33 10.37 -6.06
CA ALA A 28 19.98 11.12 -4.85
C ALA A 28 21.20 11.29 -3.93
N LEU A 29 22.02 10.25 -3.77
CA LEU A 29 23.28 10.31 -3.00
C LEU A 29 24.33 11.22 -3.64
N GLU A 30 24.34 11.39 -4.95
CA GLU A 30 25.20 12.39 -5.62
C GLU A 30 24.78 13.82 -5.26
N LEU A 31 23.48 14.08 -5.15
CA LEU A 31 22.90 15.41 -5.05
C LEU A 31 22.74 15.91 -3.62
N GLY A 32 22.33 15.06 -2.66
CA GLY A 32 21.94 15.45 -1.31
C GLY A 32 22.93 15.02 -0.23
N GLU A 33 23.08 15.81 0.81
CA GLU A 33 23.83 15.43 2.03
C GLU A 33 23.10 14.33 2.80
N LYS A 34 21.78 14.48 3.04
CA LYS A 34 20.87 13.46 3.54
C LYS A 34 19.99 12.98 2.39
N VAL A 35 19.74 11.68 2.30
CA VAL A 35 18.80 11.10 1.34
C VAL A 35 17.63 10.51 2.12
N VAL A 36 16.42 11.00 1.86
CA VAL A 36 15.20 10.55 2.54
C VAL A 36 14.33 9.76 1.54
N LEU A 37 14.18 8.47 1.80
CA LEU A 37 13.33 7.59 1.02
C LEU A 37 11.95 7.48 1.68
N LEU A 38 10.92 7.92 0.96
CA LEU A 38 9.53 7.74 1.35
C LEU A 38 8.97 6.48 0.70
N LEU A 39 8.82 5.42 1.50
CA LEU A 39 8.36 4.13 1.03
C LEU A 39 6.83 4.08 1.02
N GLY A 40 6.24 4.24 -0.15
CA GLY A 40 4.78 4.21 -0.35
C GLY A 40 4.15 2.87 0.06
N THR A 41 2.83 2.86 0.15
CA THR A 41 2.04 1.68 0.56
C THR A 41 2.49 1.12 1.92
N ALA A 42 2.74 2.03 2.89
CA ALA A 42 3.13 1.65 4.24
C ALA A 42 1.91 1.24 5.09
N LYS A 43 2.14 0.34 6.06
CA LYS A 43 1.16 -0.13 7.05
C LYS A 43 -0.07 -0.84 6.42
N VAL A 44 0.14 -1.51 5.31
CA VAL A 44 -0.83 -2.43 4.73
C VAL A 44 -0.40 -3.88 4.96
N ALA A 45 -1.37 -4.78 5.00
CA ALA A 45 -1.06 -6.21 5.02
C ALA A 45 -0.45 -6.61 3.68
N PRO A 46 0.56 -7.50 3.65
CA PRO A 46 1.14 -7.99 2.42
C PRO A 46 0.08 -8.62 1.51
N ASP A 47 0.19 -8.34 0.22
CA ASP A 47 -0.57 -8.95 -0.87
C ASP A 47 0.38 -9.21 -2.07
N PRO A 48 -0.02 -9.95 -3.11
CA PRO A 48 0.85 -10.20 -4.25
C PRO A 48 1.32 -8.96 -5.02
N LYS A 49 0.62 -7.82 -4.88
CA LYS A 49 1.00 -6.54 -5.46
C LYS A 49 2.03 -5.80 -4.60
N ASN A 50 1.93 -5.92 -3.28
CA ASN A 50 2.79 -5.28 -2.28
C ASN A 50 3.24 -6.34 -1.25
N PRO A 51 4.16 -7.25 -1.65
CA PRO A 51 4.49 -8.42 -0.83
C PRO A 51 5.41 -8.12 0.35
N PHE A 52 6.08 -6.95 0.34
CA PHE A 52 7.17 -6.68 1.28
C PHE A 52 6.79 -5.56 2.26
N THR A 53 7.04 -5.80 3.55
CA THR A 53 6.89 -4.77 4.59
C THR A 53 7.85 -3.60 4.36
N VAL A 54 7.61 -2.46 4.99
CA VAL A 54 8.53 -1.31 4.96
C VAL A 54 9.92 -1.74 5.44
N ASP A 55 10.00 -2.51 6.51
CA ASP A 55 11.28 -2.98 7.08
C ASP A 55 12.05 -3.87 6.10
N PHE A 56 11.35 -4.77 5.40
CA PHE A 56 12.00 -5.63 4.42
C PHE A 56 12.48 -4.86 3.20
N ARG A 57 11.71 -3.87 2.73
CA ARG A 57 12.13 -2.96 1.64
C ARG A 57 13.31 -2.09 2.06
N THR A 58 13.31 -1.59 3.28
CA THR A 58 14.45 -0.88 3.88
C THR A 58 15.70 -1.75 3.90
N ALA A 59 15.57 -3.01 4.34
CA ALA A 59 16.69 -3.96 4.34
C ALA A 59 17.22 -4.23 2.93
N MET A 60 16.34 -4.40 1.92
CA MET A 60 16.76 -4.55 0.52
C MET A 60 17.58 -3.36 0.03
N ILE A 61 17.15 -2.13 0.33
CA ILE A 61 17.86 -0.93 -0.11
C ILE A 61 19.18 -0.81 0.66
N GLN A 62 19.15 -0.93 1.98
CA GLN A 62 20.34 -0.80 2.81
C GLN A 62 21.43 -1.84 2.48
N SER A 63 21.05 -3.03 2.03
CA SER A 63 22.02 -4.07 1.67
C SER A 63 22.90 -3.70 0.47
N CYS A 64 22.42 -2.77 -0.38
CA CYS A 64 23.15 -2.32 -1.55
C CYS A 64 24.16 -1.18 -1.26
N TYR A 65 24.22 -0.68 -0.03
CA TYR A 65 25.04 0.48 0.32
C TYR A 65 25.88 0.22 1.57
N HIS A 66 27.09 0.83 1.61
CA HIS A 66 28.07 0.65 2.67
C HIS A 66 28.66 2.00 3.11
N GLY A 67 29.37 1.99 4.24
CA GLY A 67 30.10 3.14 4.75
C GLY A 67 29.24 4.39 4.91
N GLU A 68 29.75 5.53 4.42
CA GLU A 68 29.07 6.82 4.56
C GLU A 68 27.78 6.92 3.75
N ASP A 69 27.71 6.31 2.57
CA ASP A 69 26.48 6.34 1.77
C ASP A 69 25.31 5.69 2.51
N ARG A 70 25.54 4.55 3.18
CA ARG A 70 24.51 3.90 3.99
C ARG A 70 24.04 4.77 5.17
N LYS A 71 24.93 5.52 5.81
CA LYS A 71 24.57 6.39 6.93
C LYS A 71 23.71 7.58 6.51
N ARG A 72 23.82 8.01 5.26
CA ARG A 72 23.08 9.14 4.70
C ARG A 72 21.67 8.75 4.25
N LEU A 73 21.35 7.43 4.17
CA LEU A 73 20.02 6.94 3.80
C LEU A 73 19.09 6.93 5.01
N ASN A 74 17.97 7.60 4.88
CA ASN A 74 16.90 7.67 5.87
C ASN A 74 15.61 7.12 5.26
N PHE A 75 14.84 6.38 6.03
CA PHE A 75 13.68 5.63 5.52
C PHE A 75 12.43 5.96 6.32
N ASN A 76 11.37 6.32 5.62
CA ASN A 76 10.07 6.58 6.22
C ASN A 76 8.97 5.90 5.41
N GLY A 77 8.04 5.26 6.12
CA GLY A 77 6.86 4.70 5.48
C GLY A 77 5.82 5.79 5.20
N LEU A 78 5.37 5.88 3.94
CA LEU A 78 4.31 6.79 3.50
C LEU A 78 3.04 5.99 3.23
N ARG A 79 1.93 6.34 3.89
CA ARG A 79 0.64 5.64 3.71
C ARG A 79 -0.08 6.12 2.47
N ASP A 80 -0.63 5.20 1.72
CA ASP A 80 -1.52 5.56 0.61
C ASP A 80 -2.82 6.21 1.14
N LYS A 81 -3.27 7.24 0.44
CA LYS A 81 -4.52 7.96 0.69
C LYS A 81 -5.32 8.06 -0.62
N PRO A 82 -5.79 6.93 -1.18
CA PRO A 82 -6.30 6.86 -2.55
C PRO A 82 -7.47 7.81 -2.84
N TYR A 83 -8.18 8.28 -1.80
CA TYR A 83 -9.31 9.20 -1.94
C TYR A 83 -9.04 10.60 -1.36
N ASN A 84 -7.82 10.88 -0.91
CA ASN A 84 -7.44 12.17 -0.34
C ASN A 84 -5.98 12.50 -0.63
N GLU A 85 -5.71 12.99 -1.83
CA GLU A 85 -4.37 13.38 -2.26
C GLU A 85 -3.77 14.46 -1.36
N ALA A 86 -4.57 15.42 -0.90
CA ALA A 86 -4.08 16.49 -0.05
C ALA A 86 -3.50 15.98 1.27
N LEU A 87 -4.12 14.98 1.89
CA LEU A 87 -3.57 14.34 3.09
C LEU A 87 -2.31 13.54 2.79
N TRP A 88 -2.20 12.92 1.63
CA TRP A 88 -0.99 12.21 1.21
C TRP A 88 0.18 13.17 1.02
N LEU A 89 -0.06 14.29 0.32
CA LEU A 89 0.95 15.35 0.12
C LEU A 89 1.39 15.96 1.45
N ALA A 90 0.44 16.27 2.34
CA ALA A 90 0.73 16.82 3.66
C ALA A 90 1.57 15.85 4.52
N GLU A 91 1.26 14.55 4.49
CA GLU A 91 2.05 13.53 5.22
C GLU A 91 3.49 13.48 4.70
N ALA A 92 3.70 13.47 3.37
CA ALA A 92 5.03 13.50 2.77
C ALA A 92 5.80 14.78 3.14
N GLN A 93 5.15 15.94 3.07
CA GLN A 93 5.75 17.23 3.44
C GLN A 93 6.12 17.29 4.92
N ASN A 94 5.26 16.80 5.80
CA ASN A 94 5.52 16.79 7.24
C ASN A 94 6.73 15.92 7.60
N ILE A 95 6.87 14.75 6.99
CA ILE A 95 8.05 13.91 7.18
C ILE A 95 9.34 14.67 6.80
N ILE A 96 9.34 15.33 5.65
CA ILE A 96 10.53 16.09 5.21
C ILE A 96 10.77 17.31 6.07
N ARG A 97 9.72 17.94 6.60
CA ARG A 97 9.85 19.07 7.53
C ARG A 97 10.61 18.69 8.80
N GLU A 98 10.37 17.51 9.35
CA GLU A 98 11.13 17.02 10.51
C GLU A 98 12.65 17.00 10.22
N TYR A 99 13.06 16.56 9.05
CA TYR A 99 14.48 16.60 8.64
C TYR A 99 14.98 18.02 8.38
N GLN A 100 14.12 18.94 7.89
CA GLN A 100 14.51 20.34 7.73
C GLN A 100 14.72 21.01 9.10
N ASP A 101 13.88 20.71 10.10
CA ASP A 101 14.01 21.21 11.46
C ASP A 101 15.33 20.75 12.09
N ASP A 102 15.69 19.47 11.93
CA ASP A 102 16.98 18.96 12.40
C ASP A 102 18.15 19.73 11.76
N ILE A 103 18.09 19.99 10.46
CA ILE A 103 19.15 20.73 9.74
C ILE A 103 19.20 22.21 10.17
N ILE A 104 18.06 22.83 10.44
CA ILE A 104 18.00 24.21 10.99
C ILE A 104 18.73 24.26 12.31
N ILE A 105 18.51 23.30 13.19
CA ILE A 105 19.20 23.16 14.47
C ILE A 105 20.71 22.91 14.26
N GLU A 106 21.07 21.94 13.42
CA GLU A 106 22.47 21.58 13.10
C GLU A 106 23.26 22.79 12.56
N LYS A 107 22.62 23.64 11.75
CA LYS A 107 23.21 24.82 11.14
C LYS A 107 23.12 26.08 11.99
N ASN A 108 22.50 26.02 13.18
CA ASN A 108 22.22 27.14 14.06
C ASN A 108 21.52 28.32 13.34
N ILE A 109 20.52 27.99 12.49
CA ILE A 109 19.72 29.02 11.83
C ILE A 109 18.73 29.59 12.83
N GLU A 110 18.88 30.89 13.15
CA GLU A 110 17.97 31.57 14.07
C GLU A 110 16.62 31.87 13.38
N TYR A 111 15.53 31.65 14.12
CA TYR A 111 14.18 31.98 13.67
C TYR A 111 13.24 32.30 14.84
N THR A 112 12.16 32.98 14.52
CA THR A 112 11.00 33.20 15.39
C THR A 112 9.78 32.50 14.73
N ASP A 113 8.67 32.43 15.42
CA ASP A 113 7.42 31.87 14.84
C ASP A 113 7.06 32.55 13.52
N VAL A 114 7.33 33.87 13.40
CA VAL A 114 7.06 34.64 12.17
C VAL A 114 8.05 34.33 11.05
N THR A 115 9.32 34.04 11.38
CA THR A 115 10.40 33.80 10.39
C THR A 115 10.67 32.32 10.13
N TYR A 116 9.93 31.39 10.75
CA TYR A 116 10.13 29.97 10.62
C TYR A 116 10.07 29.48 9.16
N HIS A 117 9.10 29.96 8.40
CA HIS A 117 9.02 29.60 6.97
C HIS A 117 10.22 30.07 6.15
N ALA A 118 10.81 31.21 6.51
CA ALA A 118 12.03 31.68 5.86
C ALA A 118 13.23 30.82 6.26
N ALA A 119 13.28 30.33 7.49
CA ALA A 119 14.31 29.38 7.96
C ALA A 119 14.21 28.04 7.19
N LEU A 120 12.99 27.50 7.02
CA LEU A 120 12.77 26.32 6.19
C LEU A 120 13.27 26.51 4.75
N GLY A 121 13.08 27.69 4.16
CA GLY A 121 13.54 28.03 2.82
C GLY A 121 15.07 28.06 2.67
N GLN A 122 15.84 28.15 3.77
CA GLN A 122 17.30 28.07 3.75
C GLN A 122 17.80 26.62 3.64
N VAL A 123 16.97 25.62 3.96
CA VAL A 123 17.30 24.22 3.79
C VAL A 123 16.90 23.78 2.37
N LYS A 124 17.88 23.49 1.55
CA LYS A 124 17.69 23.14 0.14
C LYS A 124 17.21 21.70 0.02
N VAL A 125 15.99 21.52 -0.47
CA VAL A 125 15.39 20.19 -0.70
C VAL A 125 15.20 19.94 -2.19
N ALA A 126 15.63 18.78 -2.65
CA ALA A 126 15.32 18.28 -4.00
C ALA A 126 14.45 17.03 -3.95
N LEU A 127 13.47 16.93 -4.83
CA LEU A 127 12.80 15.69 -5.17
C LEU A 127 13.48 15.08 -6.39
N VAL A 128 14.10 13.91 -6.22
CA VAL A 128 14.72 13.18 -7.33
C VAL A 128 13.66 12.24 -7.89
N GLY A 129 13.15 12.58 -9.07
CA GLY A 129 11.98 11.94 -9.67
C GLY A 129 12.29 11.22 -10.96
N TYR A 130 11.70 10.03 -11.13
CA TYR A 130 11.68 9.28 -12.37
C TYR A 130 10.29 9.38 -12.99
N GLU A 131 10.19 10.16 -14.07
CA GLU A 131 8.94 10.31 -14.82
C GLU A 131 8.80 9.14 -15.79
N LYS A 132 8.17 8.08 -15.32
CA LYS A 132 8.02 6.84 -16.05
C LYS A 132 6.74 6.79 -16.88
N ASP A 133 5.63 7.19 -16.27
CA ASP A 133 4.27 7.13 -16.82
C ASP A 133 3.33 8.04 -16.01
N ASN A 134 2.05 8.03 -16.35
CA ASN A 134 1.04 8.84 -15.67
C ASN A 134 0.95 8.61 -14.14
N THR A 135 1.52 7.53 -13.60
CA THR A 135 1.54 7.31 -12.15
C THR A 135 2.61 8.14 -11.43
N SER A 136 3.51 8.76 -12.20
CA SER A 136 4.56 9.65 -11.68
C SER A 136 4.11 11.11 -11.53
N TYR A 137 2.83 11.42 -11.76
CA TYR A 137 2.28 12.79 -11.74
C TYR A 137 2.57 13.55 -10.42
N TYR A 138 2.73 12.83 -9.32
CA TYR A 138 2.96 13.40 -8.00
C TYR A 138 4.28 14.19 -7.89
N ILE A 139 5.28 13.94 -8.75
CA ILE A 139 6.57 14.66 -8.72
C ILE A 139 6.39 16.18 -8.94
N HIS A 140 5.31 16.58 -9.62
CA HIS A 140 4.98 17.99 -9.86
C HIS A 140 4.10 18.61 -8.76
N LYS A 141 3.76 17.85 -7.71
CA LYS A 141 2.87 18.29 -6.61
C LYS A 141 3.61 18.90 -5.41
N PHE A 142 4.95 19.03 -5.50
CA PHE A 142 5.79 19.57 -4.44
C PHE A 142 6.54 20.83 -4.95
N PRO A 143 5.83 21.95 -5.21
CA PRO A 143 6.44 23.14 -5.81
C PRO A 143 7.49 23.80 -4.92
N GLN A 144 7.52 23.50 -3.63
CA GLN A 144 8.50 23.99 -2.66
C GLN A 144 9.85 23.24 -2.72
N TRP A 145 9.92 22.11 -3.41
CA TRP A 145 11.14 21.33 -3.59
C TRP A 145 11.65 21.46 -5.03
N THR A 146 12.95 21.50 -5.22
CA THR A 146 13.52 21.50 -6.57
C THR A 146 13.35 20.10 -7.17
N LEU A 147 12.72 20.01 -8.33
CA LEU A 147 12.62 18.74 -9.06
C LEU A 147 13.91 18.47 -9.82
N GLU A 148 14.57 17.37 -9.48
CA GLU A 148 15.72 16.83 -10.23
C GLU A 148 15.25 15.60 -11.01
N HIS A 149 15.19 15.74 -12.33
CA HIS A 149 14.77 14.66 -13.20
C HIS A 149 15.83 13.57 -13.28
N PHE A 150 15.38 12.34 -13.17
CA PHE A 150 16.19 11.14 -13.37
C PHE A 150 15.66 10.36 -14.57
N ASN A 151 16.55 10.02 -15.49
CA ASN A 151 16.24 9.17 -16.65
C ASN A 151 16.98 7.84 -16.50
N GLY A 152 16.26 6.84 -15.96
CA GLY A 152 16.82 5.50 -15.79
C GLY A 152 16.34 4.55 -16.86
N ASN A 153 17.28 3.92 -17.54
CA ASN A 153 17.01 2.86 -18.53
C ASN A 153 17.85 1.63 -18.21
N THR A 154 17.38 0.46 -18.61
CA THR A 154 18.24 -0.71 -18.68
C THR A 154 19.30 -0.51 -19.77
N PRO A 155 20.39 -1.30 -19.76
CA PRO A 155 21.40 -1.26 -20.84
C PRO A 155 20.79 -1.40 -22.24
N GLU A 156 19.65 -2.11 -22.36
CA GLU A 156 18.91 -2.31 -23.60
C GLU A 156 17.89 -1.19 -23.90
N GLY A 157 17.87 -0.11 -23.11
CA GLY A 157 16.94 1.02 -23.27
C GLY A 157 15.51 0.72 -22.88
N LYS A 158 15.23 -0.39 -22.15
CA LYS A 158 13.88 -0.78 -21.71
C LYS A 158 13.54 -0.18 -20.36
N VAL A 159 12.29 0.18 -20.19
CA VAL A 159 11.73 0.58 -18.88
C VAL A 159 11.55 -0.68 -18.04
N LEU A 160 12.24 -0.76 -16.90
CA LEU A 160 12.08 -1.85 -15.94
C LEU A 160 10.88 -1.58 -15.03
N ASN A 161 10.01 -2.58 -14.91
CA ASN A 161 8.80 -2.49 -14.10
C ASN A 161 8.82 -3.51 -12.95
N ALA A 162 8.70 -3.03 -11.72
CA ALA A 162 8.61 -3.89 -10.54
C ALA A 162 7.43 -4.89 -10.62
N THR A 163 6.37 -4.57 -11.36
CA THR A 163 5.24 -5.48 -11.60
C THR A 163 5.67 -6.74 -12.36
N ASP A 164 6.51 -6.58 -13.39
CA ASP A 164 7.00 -7.71 -14.17
C ASP A 164 7.96 -8.57 -13.35
N ILE A 165 8.81 -7.93 -12.52
CA ILE A 165 9.71 -8.65 -11.61
C ILE A 165 8.88 -9.46 -10.58
N ARG A 166 7.81 -8.90 -10.00
CA ARG A 166 6.95 -9.65 -9.08
C ARG A 166 6.25 -10.82 -9.77
N LYS A 167 5.80 -10.64 -11.02
CA LYS A 167 5.25 -11.74 -11.82
C LYS A 167 6.26 -12.87 -11.96
N MET A 168 7.47 -12.57 -12.43
CA MET A 168 8.57 -13.54 -12.55
C MET A 168 8.86 -14.21 -11.21
N TYR A 169 8.91 -13.45 -10.12
CA TYR A 169 9.18 -13.92 -8.77
C TYR A 169 8.17 -14.96 -8.27
N PHE A 170 6.86 -14.73 -8.50
CA PHE A 170 5.81 -15.66 -8.12
C PHE A 170 5.64 -16.83 -9.11
N GLU A 171 6.05 -16.67 -10.35
CA GLU A 171 6.01 -17.71 -11.40
C GLU A 171 7.31 -18.55 -11.46
N ASP A 172 8.28 -18.27 -10.58
CA ASP A 172 9.60 -18.90 -10.53
C ASP A 172 10.42 -18.71 -11.81
N ASP A 173 10.13 -17.64 -12.56
CA ASP A 173 10.93 -17.23 -13.70
C ASP A 173 12.20 -16.49 -13.25
N ARG A 174 13.17 -16.34 -14.16
CA ARG A 174 14.44 -15.67 -13.89
C ARG A 174 14.29 -14.17 -13.79
N TYR A 175 14.54 -13.58 -12.63
CA TYR A 175 14.48 -12.14 -12.34
C TYR A 175 15.79 -11.57 -11.75
N GLU A 176 16.75 -12.43 -11.38
CA GLU A 176 17.93 -12.07 -10.60
C GLU A 176 18.79 -10.99 -11.31
N HIS A 177 18.83 -11.00 -12.62
CA HIS A 177 19.57 -10.01 -13.44
C HIS A 177 18.91 -8.60 -13.42
N LEU A 178 17.67 -8.48 -12.93
CA LEU A 178 16.91 -7.23 -12.89
C LEU A 178 17.04 -6.51 -11.53
N VAL A 179 17.58 -7.18 -10.53
CA VAL A 179 17.76 -6.65 -9.18
C VAL A 179 19.25 -6.67 -8.78
N PRO A 180 19.68 -5.81 -7.84
CA PRO A 180 21.02 -5.94 -7.26
C PRO A 180 21.23 -7.33 -6.63
N PRO A 181 22.45 -7.90 -6.67
CA PRO A 181 22.75 -9.23 -6.13
C PRO A 181 22.33 -9.42 -4.66
N GLU A 182 22.53 -8.38 -3.83
CA GLU A 182 22.16 -8.36 -2.42
C GLU A 182 20.63 -8.48 -2.25
N VAL A 183 19.86 -7.80 -3.09
CA VAL A 183 18.40 -7.89 -3.13
C VAL A 183 17.96 -9.27 -3.60
N GLY A 184 18.63 -9.83 -4.62
CA GLY A 184 18.39 -11.20 -5.08
C GLY A 184 18.52 -12.22 -3.95
N THR A 185 19.55 -12.09 -3.12
CA THR A 185 19.77 -12.95 -1.94
C THR A 185 18.63 -12.82 -0.92
N LEU A 186 18.18 -11.59 -0.62
CA LEU A 186 17.06 -11.35 0.30
C LEU A 186 15.75 -11.91 -0.25
N LEU A 187 15.47 -11.71 -1.53
CA LEU A 187 14.29 -12.26 -2.20
C LEU A 187 14.30 -13.80 -2.18
N HIS A 188 15.46 -14.41 -2.37
CA HIS A 188 15.61 -15.86 -2.27
C HIS A 188 15.30 -16.36 -0.84
N SER A 189 15.85 -15.72 0.18
CA SER A 189 15.57 -16.09 1.57
C SER A 189 14.11 -15.86 1.95
N PHE A 190 13.43 -14.84 1.39
CA PHE A 190 12.01 -14.60 1.62
C PHE A 190 11.14 -15.76 1.09
N LYS A 191 11.54 -16.46 0.03
CA LYS A 191 10.81 -17.63 -0.50
C LYS A 191 10.62 -18.75 0.53
N SER A 192 11.46 -18.83 1.56
CA SER A 192 11.34 -19.83 2.62
C SER A 192 10.36 -19.42 3.75
N THR A 193 9.84 -18.20 3.72
CA THR A 193 8.93 -17.70 4.76
C THR A 193 7.49 -18.16 4.53
N GLN A 194 6.73 -18.30 5.63
CA GLN A 194 5.30 -18.59 5.54
C GLN A 194 4.55 -17.50 4.77
N THR A 195 4.95 -16.24 4.93
CA THR A 195 4.38 -15.10 4.20
C THR A 195 4.48 -15.30 2.68
N TYR A 196 5.65 -15.71 2.17
CA TYR A 196 5.78 -15.97 0.73
C TYR A 196 4.90 -17.12 0.27
N ILE A 197 4.82 -18.20 1.05
CA ILE A 197 4.00 -19.38 0.72
C ILE A 197 2.52 -18.96 0.59
N ASP A 198 2.03 -18.18 1.56
CA ASP A 198 0.65 -17.69 1.57
C ASP A 198 0.39 -16.74 0.38
N LEU A 199 1.31 -15.82 0.11
CA LEU A 199 1.22 -14.88 -1.02
C LEU A 199 1.26 -15.59 -2.38
N LYS A 200 2.09 -16.62 -2.53
CA LYS A 200 2.15 -17.42 -3.76
C LYS A 200 0.85 -18.20 -3.99
N GLN A 201 0.25 -18.72 -2.93
CA GLN A 201 -1.07 -19.35 -3.02
C GLN A 201 -2.14 -18.34 -3.42
N GLU A 202 -2.12 -17.16 -2.83
CA GLU A 202 -3.05 -16.07 -3.19
C GLU A 202 -2.86 -15.60 -4.64
N TYR A 203 -1.62 -15.43 -5.09
CA TYR A 203 -1.29 -15.09 -6.48
C TYR A 203 -1.85 -16.14 -7.45
N SER A 204 -1.60 -17.42 -7.18
CA SER A 204 -2.07 -18.54 -8.01
C SER A 204 -3.59 -18.61 -8.04
N PHE A 205 -4.25 -18.45 -6.89
CA PHE A 205 -5.70 -18.41 -6.80
C PHE A 205 -6.29 -17.28 -7.66
N THR A 206 -5.75 -16.07 -7.55
CA THR A 206 -6.26 -14.92 -8.30
C THR A 206 -6.01 -15.08 -9.80
N LYS A 207 -4.85 -15.63 -10.19
CA LYS A 207 -4.55 -15.92 -11.60
C LYS A 207 -5.54 -16.93 -12.18
N GLN A 208 -5.83 -18.01 -11.45
CA GLN A 208 -6.80 -19.03 -11.86
C GLN A 208 -8.21 -18.46 -11.92
N TYR A 209 -8.61 -17.66 -10.93
CA TYR A 209 -9.93 -17.04 -10.89
C TYR A 209 -10.17 -16.10 -12.08
N LYS A 210 -9.17 -15.28 -12.45
CA LYS A 210 -9.25 -14.39 -13.62
C LYS A 210 -9.21 -15.16 -14.96
N ALA A 211 -8.59 -16.33 -15.00
CA ALA A 211 -8.53 -17.19 -16.18
C ALA A 211 -9.73 -18.14 -16.30
N ASP A 212 -10.76 -18.00 -15.46
CA ASP A 212 -11.95 -18.82 -15.49
C ASP A 212 -12.63 -18.71 -16.87
N THR A 213 -12.94 -19.87 -17.44
CA THR A 213 -13.54 -19.99 -18.79
C THR A 213 -14.85 -19.24 -18.97
N ARG A 214 -15.56 -18.94 -17.87
CA ARG A 214 -16.78 -18.11 -17.89
C ARG A 214 -16.54 -16.70 -18.41
N PHE A 215 -15.31 -16.19 -18.32
CA PHE A 215 -14.95 -14.83 -18.72
C PHE A 215 -14.16 -14.75 -20.04
N VAL A 216 -13.66 -15.87 -20.55
CA VAL A 216 -12.78 -15.93 -21.74
C VAL A 216 -13.43 -15.30 -23.00
N ASN A 217 -14.76 -15.41 -23.13
CA ASN A 217 -15.51 -14.86 -24.26
C ASN A 217 -16.20 -13.53 -23.95
N ALA A 218 -15.96 -12.94 -22.80
CA ALA A 218 -16.49 -11.63 -22.48
C ALA A 218 -15.79 -10.55 -23.34
N PRO A 219 -16.51 -9.56 -23.90
CA PRO A 219 -15.91 -8.53 -24.75
C PRO A 219 -15.00 -7.56 -23.98
N TYR A 220 -15.07 -7.59 -22.64
CA TYR A 220 -14.28 -6.79 -21.71
C TYR A 220 -13.85 -7.64 -20.53
N ASP A 221 -12.75 -7.24 -19.88
CA ASP A 221 -12.32 -7.87 -18.63
C ASP A 221 -13.42 -7.74 -17.57
N PRO A 222 -13.70 -8.82 -16.81
CA PRO A 222 -14.75 -8.77 -15.79
C PRO A 222 -14.37 -7.82 -14.65
N ILE A 223 -15.31 -6.97 -14.27
CA ILE A 223 -15.23 -6.16 -13.05
C ILE A 223 -16.06 -6.87 -11.98
N PHE A 224 -15.39 -7.31 -10.92
CA PHE A 224 -16.05 -7.98 -9.81
C PHE A 224 -16.55 -6.96 -8.80
N ASN A 225 -17.84 -6.95 -8.56
CA ASN A 225 -18.44 -6.12 -7.53
C ASN A 225 -18.56 -6.91 -6.24
N THR A 226 -18.08 -6.35 -5.13
CA THR A 226 -18.23 -6.91 -3.78
C THR A 226 -19.04 -5.95 -2.92
N THR A 227 -19.66 -6.50 -1.88
CA THR A 227 -20.38 -5.71 -0.88
C THR A 227 -19.84 -6.05 0.49
N ASP A 228 -19.49 -5.02 1.26
CA ASP A 228 -19.02 -5.17 2.64
C ASP A 228 -19.97 -4.44 3.60
N ALA A 229 -20.25 -5.07 4.75
CA ALA A 229 -21.04 -4.47 5.79
C ALA A 229 -20.16 -3.88 6.91
N VAL A 230 -20.20 -2.55 7.08
CA VAL A 230 -19.57 -1.86 8.21
C VAL A 230 -20.60 -1.81 9.35
N LEU A 231 -20.67 -2.83 10.17
CA LEU A 231 -21.54 -2.83 11.34
C LEU A 231 -20.86 -2.15 12.51
N VAL A 232 -21.46 -1.04 12.96
CA VAL A 232 -21.00 -0.27 14.14
C VAL A 232 -21.98 -0.50 15.29
N CYS A 233 -21.45 -0.87 16.45
CA CYS A 233 -22.21 -1.03 17.67
C CYS A 233 -21.40 -0.50 18.86
N ASN A 234 -21.95 0.42 19.64
CA ASN A 234 -21.28 1.03 20.79
C ASN A 234 -19.85 1.53 20.50
N GLY A 235 -19.66 2.18 19.35
CA GLY A 235 -18.34 2.70 18.94
C GLY A 235 -17.35 1.64 18.44
N HIS A 236 -17.76 0.38 18.31
CA HIS A 236 -16.92 -0.72 17.80
C HIS A 236 -17.38 -1.16 16.42
N VAL A 237 -16.42 -1.51 15.56
CA VAL A 237 -16.68 -2.08 14.24
C VAL A 237 -16.53 -3.60 14.30
N LEU A 238 -17.50 -4.32 13.73
CA LEU A 238 -17.43 -5.76 13.62
C LEU A 238 -16.48 -6.17 12.50
N LEU A 239 -15.52 -7.04 12.81
CA LEU A 239 -14.60 -7.63 11.85
C LEU A 239 -14.67 -9.16 11.93
N VAL A 240 -14.39 -9.81 10.82
CA VAL A 240 -14.24 -11.26 10.70
C VAL A 240 -12.79 -11.60 10.33
N LYS A 241 -12.30 -12.76 10.78
CA LYS A 241 -11.00 -13.27 10.38
C LYS A 241 -11.18 -14.18 9.17
N ARG A 242 -10.55 -13.84 8.04
CA ARG A 242 -10.70 -14.60 6.80
C ARG A 242 -10.17 -16.02 6.94
N GLY A 243 -10.98 -17.01 6.55
CA GLY A 243 -10.61 -18.43 6.59
C GLY A 243 -9.89 -18.92 5.35
N PHE A 244 -10.08 -18.24 4.21
CA PHE A 244 -9.63 -18.66 2.88
C PHE A 244 -8.93 -17.52 2.13
N ASN A 245 -8.20 -17.89 1.08
CA ASN A 245 -7.68 -16.91 0.13
C ASN A 245 -8.84 -16.23 -0.63
N PRO A 246 -8.63 -14.98 -0.96
CA PRO A 246 -7.45 -14.19 -0.79
C PRO A 246 -7.40 -13.55 0.61
N GLY A 247 -6.20 -13.30 1.16
CA GLY A 247 -6.00 -12.66 2.48
C GLY A 247 -6.34 -13.56 3.67
N ARG A 248 -6.11 -14.87 3.58
CA ARG A 248 -6.31 -15.81 4.68
C ARG A 248 -5.63 -15.35 5.95
N GLY A 249 -6.38 -15.39 7.07
CA GLY A 249 -5.87 -14.98 8.39
C GLY A 249 -5.91 -13.48 8.67
N LEU A 250 -6.24 -12.63 7.69
CA LEU A 250 -6.41 -11.19 7.88
C LEU A 250 -7.80 -10.87 8.46
N TRP A 251 -7.88 -9.72 9.15
CA TRP A 251 -9.14 -9.13 9.57
C TRP A 251 -9.79 -8.39 8.41
N ALA A 252 -11.08 -8.59 8.20
CA ALA A 252 -11.86 -7.95 7.14
C ALA A 252 -13.25 -7.58 7.66
N LEU A 253 -13.90 -6.68 6.94
CA LEU A 253 -15.34 -6.48 7.09
C LEU A 253 -16.06 -7.73 6.57
N PRO A 254 -17.22 -8.12 7.17
CA PRO A 254 -18.08 -9.14 6.58
C PRO A 254 -18.53 -8.73 5.18
N GLY A 255 -18.36 -9.60 4.19
CA GLY A 255 -18.73 -9.26 2.83
C GLY A 255 -18.28 -10.29 1.80
N GLY A 256 -18.83 -10.17 0.60
CA GLY A 256 -18.58 -11.08 -0.50
C GLY A 256 -18.98 -10.52 -1.86
N PHE A 257 -18.95 -11.37 -2.89
CA PHE A 257 -19.35 -10.99 -4.23
C PHE A 257 -20.85 -10.66 -4.31
N LEU A 258 -21.17 -9.60 -5.05
CA LEU A 258 -22.56 -9.25 -5.34
C LEU A 258 -23.19 -10.36 -6.19
N GLN A 259 -24.27 -10.93 -5.70
CA GLN A 259 -25.07 -11.91 -6.44
C GLN A 259 -26.01 -11.21 -7.42
N SER A 260 -26.19 -11.80 -8.60
CA SER A 260 -26.96 -11.19 -9.69
C SER A 260 -28.44 -11.02 -9.41
N ASP A 261 -28.96 -11.75 -8.43
CA ASP A 261 -30.37 -11.79 -8.03
C ASP A 261 -30.68 -11.00 -6.73
N LEU A 262 -29.66 -10.32 -6.17
CA LEU A 262 -29.81 -9.55 -4.94
C LEU A 262 -29.54 -8.08 -5.15
N TRP A 263 -30.29 -7.26 -4.41
CA TRP A 263 -29.95 -5.87 -4.23
C TRP A 263 -28.65 -5.74 -3.42
N ILE A 264 -27.89 -4.68 -3.65
CA ILE A 264 -26.59 -4.42 -3.00
C ILE A 264 -26.71 -4.50 -1.47
N LEU A 265 -27.74 -3.85 -0.89
CA LEU A 265 -27.97 -3.87 0.56
C LEU A 265 -28.33 -5.29 1.07
N ASP A 266 -29.15 -6.02 0.33
CA ASP A 266 -29.56 -7.36 0.70
C ASP A 266 -28.39 -8.34 0.66
N ASN A 267 -27.51 -8.18 -0.32
CA ASN A 267 -26.28 -8.97 -0.38
C ASN A 267 -25.37 -8.66 0.81
N ALA A 268 -25.16 -7.40 1.17
CA ALA A 268 -24.34 -7.02 2.32
C ALA A 268 -24.94 -7.58 3.65
N ILE A 269 -26.25 -7.53 3.82
CA ILE A 269 -26.94 -8.10 5.00
C ILE A 269 -26.83 -9.62 5.00
N LYS A 270 -26.94 -10.26 3.84
CA LYS A 270 -26.79 -11.72 3.71
C LYS A 270 -25.39 -12.15 4.13
N GLU A 271 -24.36 -11.57 3.55
CA GLU A 271 -22.95 -11.86 3.87
C GLU A 271 -22.65 -11.62 5.36
N LEU A 272 -23.10 -10.47 5.90
CA LEU A 272 -22.97 -10.17 7.34
C LEU A 272 -23.55 -11.29 8.21
N ARG A 273 -24.73 -11.79 7.89
CA ARG A 273 -25.38 -12.85 8.67
C ARG A 273 -24.73 -14.21 8.49
N GLU A 274 -24.29 -14.53 7.28
CA GLU A 274 -23.62 -15.80 6.97
C GLU A 274 -22.28 -15.92 7.66
N GLU A 275 -21.48 -14.86 7.64
CA GLU A 275 -20.14 -14.87 8.19
C GLU A 275 -20.09 -14.69 9.71
N THR A 276 -21.02 -13.91 10.28
CA THR A 276 -21.00 -13.59 11.73
C THR A 276 -22.00 -14.37 12.56
N LYS A 277 -23.00 -15.02 11.91
CA LYS A 277 -24.13 -15.70 12.58
C LYS A 277 -24.94 -14.79 13.52
N ILE A 278 -24.93 -13.48 13.24
CA ILE A 278 -25.65 -12.49 14.05
C ILE A 278 -27.16 -12.79 14.07
N LYS A 279 -27.76 -12.77 15.27
CA LYS A 279 -29.18 -13.07 15.48
C LYS A 279 -30.08 -11.83 15.38
N VAL A 280 -29.78 -10.94 14.43
CA VAL A 280 -30.58 -9.75 14.14
C VAL A 280 -31.37 -10.00 12.86
N SER A 281 -32.63 -9.62 12.81
CA SER A 281 -33.44 -9.77 11.60
C SER A 281 -32.92 -8.89 10.48
N SER A 282 -33.08 -9.36 9.22
CA SER A 282 -32.68 -8.58 8.04
C SER A 282 -33.41 -7.24 7.96
N GLU A 283 -34.68 -7.20 8.36
CA GLU A 283 -35.48 -5.99 8.44
C GLU A 283 -34.88 -4.96 9.40
N ARG A 284 -34.48 -5.39 10.60
CA ARG A 284 -33.84 -4.49 11.58
C ARG A 284 -32.49 -3.99 11.08
N LEU A 285 -31.68 -4.84 10.46
CA LEU A 285 -30.41 -4.43 9.83
C LEU A 285 -30.66 -3.42 8.71
N ARG A 286 -31.66 -3.66 7.86
CA ARG A 286 -32.03 -2.73 6.77
C ARG A 286 -32.43 -1.37 7.32
N ASN A 287 -33.25 -1.33 8.37
CA ASN A 287 -33.70 -0.10 9.02
C ASN A 287 -32.57 0.65 9.77
N SER A 288 -31.44 -0.02 10.03
CA SER A 288 -30.25 0.58 10.66
C SER A 288 -29.25 1.16 9.67
N LEU A 289 -29.56 1.18 8.37
CA LEU A 289 -28.69 1.73 7.34
C LEU A 289 -28.49 3.23 7.54
N LYS A 290 -27.26 3.68 7.68
CA LYS A 290 -26.87 5.10 7.80
C LYS A 290 -26.27 5.67 6.51
N GLY A 291 -25.86 4.83 5.58
CA GLY A 291 -25.32 5.24 4.31
C GLY A 291 -24.58 4.12 3.59
N PHE A 292 -24.18 4.40 2.38
CA PHE A 292 -23.32 3.52 1.59
C PHE A 292 -22.27 4.36 0.86
N HIS A 293 -21.12 3.72 0.57
CA HIS A 293 -20.04 4.33 -0.20
C HIS A 293 -19.53 3.33 -1.23
N VAL A 294 -19.18 3.86 -2.40
CA VAL A 294 -18.55 3.08 -3.47
C VAL A 294 -17.05 3.38 -3.47
N PHE A 295 -16.24 2.35 -3.42
CA PHE A 295 -14.78 2.44 -3.45
C PHE A 295 -14.30 1.89 -4.80
N GLU A 296 -14.26 2.75 -5.79
CA GLU A 296 -14.02 2.43 -7.20
C GLU A 296 -12.56 2.63 -7.66
N TYR A 297 -11.67 3.13 -6.80
CA TYR A 297 -10.29 3.40 -7.20
C TYR A 297 -9.61 2.13 -7.73
N PRO A 298 -9.21 2.08 -9.02
CA PRO A 298 -8.77 0.85 -9.69
C PRO A 298 -7.54 0.19 -9.07
N TYR A 299 -6.72 1.01 -8.41
CA TYR A 299 -5.46 0.54 -7.79
C TYR A 299 -5.56 0.36 -6.27
N ARG A 300 -6.77 0.51 -5.70
CA ARG A 300 -7.02 0.38 -4.26
C ARG A 300 -6.74 -1.04 -3.76
N SER A 301 -7.15 -2.01 -4.53
CA SER A 301 -7.07 -3.41 -4.17
C SER A 301 -6.46 -4.22 -5.31
N PHE A 302 -5.82 -5.30 -4.96
CA PHE A 302 -5.41 -6.32 -5.92
C PHE A 302 -6.63 -6.99 -6.61
N ARG A 303 -7.82 -6.82 -6.06
CA ARG A 303 -8.98 -7.65 -6.36
C ARG A 303 -10.09 -6.95 -7.11
N ASP A 304 -10.77 -5.91 -6.55
CA ASP A 304 -12.08 -5.54 -7.10
C ASP A 304 -12.61 -4.18 -6.63
N VAL A 305 -13.73 -3.76 -7.26
CA VAL A 305 -14.57 -2.63 -6.82
C VAL A 305 -15.42 -3.06 -5.62
N VAL A 306 -15.42 -2.27 -4.56
CA VAL A 306 -16.15 -2.57 -3.32
C VAL A 306 -17.22 -1.52 -3.05
N VAL A 307 -18.44 -1.96 -2.80
CA VAL A 307 -19.51 -1.13 -2.26
C VAL A 307 -19.64 -1.41 -0.77
N MET A 308 -19.31 -0.44 0.09
CA MET A 308 -19.44 -0.56 1.54
C MET A 308 -20.76 0.01 2.03
N MET A 309 -21.48 -0.77 2.83
CA MET A 309 -22.72 -0.36 3.52
C MET A 309 -22.42 -0.09 4.97
N ARG A 310 -22.68 1.14 5.44
CA ARG A 310 -22.59 1.49 6.87
C ARG A 310 -23.92 1.21 7.55
N LEU A 311 -23.92 0.21 8.40
CA LEU A 311 -25.03 -0.14 9.27
C LEU A 311 -24.68 0.31 10.69
N GLU A 312 -25.44 1.23 11.25
CA GLU A 312 -25.25 1.73 12.61
C GLU A 312 -26.48 1.42 13.44
N GLN A 313 -26.30 0.69 14.52
CA GLN A 313 -27.39 0.36 15.43
C GLN A 313 -27.31 1.22 16.70
N ASP A 314 -28.22 2.19 16.81
CA ASP A 314 -28.44 2.93 18.03
C ASP A 314 -29.22 2.04 19.02
N GLY A 315 -28.75 1.94 20.25
CA GLY A 315 -29.55 1.45 21.36
C GLY A 315 -29.49 -0.06 21.67
N PHE A 316 -28.42 -0.79 21.35
CA PHE A 316 -28.22 -2.13 21.92
C PHE A 316 -27.66 -2.08 23.36
N GLN A 317 -28.53 -1.88 24.35
CA GLN A 317 -28.16 -2.10 25.76
C GLN A 317 -28.03 -3.59 26.12
N TYR A 318 -28.35 -4.52 25.23
CA TYR A 318 -28.39 -5.97 25.54
C TYR A 318 -27.92 -6.89 24.43
N LEU A 319 -26.92 -6.49 23.66
CA LEU A 319 -26.02 -7.48 23.07
C LEU A 319 -24.73 -7.42 23.88
N HIS A 320 -24.67 -8.29 24.88
CA HIS A 320 -23.37 -8.70 25.40
C HIS A 320 -22.59 -9.18 24.20
N CYS A 321 -21.77 -8.27 23.69
CA CYS A 321 -20.92 -8.53 22.58
C CYS A 321 -19.91 -9.58 23.05
N GLN A 322 -20.24 -10.86 22.85
CA GLN A 322 -19.25 -11.93 22.84
C GLN A 322 -18.37 -11.74 21.61
N ILE A 323 -17.82 -10.51 21.45
CA ILE A 323 -16.81 -10.16 20.45
C ILE A 323 -15.46 -10.82 20.76
N MET A 324 -15.34 -11.43 21.94
CA MET A 324 -14.15 -12.18 22.31
C MET A 324 -14.40 -13.68 22.19
N LYS A 325 -13.80 -14.28 21.21
CA LYS A 325 -13.70 -15.70 20.86
C LYS A 325 -14.67 -16.21 19.80
N ILE A 326 -14.52 -15.73 18.59
CA ILE A 326 -14.76 -16.59 17.42
C ILE A 326 -13.37 -17.06 16.93
N SER A 327 -12.73 -17.90 17.72
CA SER A 327 -11.70 -18.79 17.25
C SER A 327 -12.39 -19.92 16.50
N SER A 328 -12.09 -20.04 15.21
CA SER A 328 -12.43 -21.17 14.34
C SER A 328 -13.93 -21.42 14.05
N LEU A 329 -14.52 -20.66 13.16
CA LEU A 329 -15.62 -21.18 12.35
C LEU A 329 -15.04 -21.88 11.12
N LYS A 330 -15.03 -23.21 11.16
CA LYS A 330 -14.89 -24.04 9.96
C LYS A 330 -16.14 -23.84 9.13
N THR A 331 -16.09 -23.03 8.10
CA THR A 331 -17.17 -22.99 7.10
C THR A 331 -16.97 -24.18 6.18
N THR A 332 -17.79 -25.18 6.33
CA THR A 332 -17.91 -26.29 5.38
C THR A 332 -18.72 -25.76 4.20
N LEU A 333 -18.08 -25.47 3.11
CA LEU A 333 -18.73 -25.27 1.82
C LEU A 333 -19.05 -26.65 1.25
N LYS A 334 -20.33 -26.91 0.97
CA LYS A 334 -20.78 -27.90 0.00
C LYS A 334 -20.80 -27.28 -1.38
#